data_4241a51e425fb84b3313572cb2149343
#
_entry.id   4241a51e425fb84b3313572cb2149343
#
_cell.length_a   1.000
_cell.length_b   1.000
_cell.length_c   1.000
_cell.angle_alpha   90.00
_cell.angle_beta   90.00
_cell.angle_gamma   90.00
#
_symmetry.space_group_name_H-M   'P 1'
#
loop_
_entity.id
_entity.type
_entity.pdbx_description
1 polymer ?
#
loop_
_entity_poly.entity_id
_entity_poly.type
_entity_poly.pdbx_seq_one_letter_code
_entity_poly.pdbx_strand_id
1 'polypeptide(L)'
;MLRHTGCNSSSKIQATSTFHAGHLLKLRLRNCPQIPCCMAIPKVSAVRFSLLDAIPNVAYIVTDSGRCVDSPFGDLHLSRREGTSEALRHREFIAQTLNIPLSRCVFMQQQHTSHVAAVDGQAAGRGAFDRSDALPSTDGITTATPGLALFALAADCQSILLYAPDVPAVAAVHCGWRGTLQNIPRAAVEAMRRTYGASPHRLIGCLAPCIGPLAFEVRDDVASLFRTAHPSIPLHAHPDPTKHYIDLPSANRALLIAAGLLPEHIECHPQCTYSTWPHFFSARRGDSGRFASGIALMG
;
A
#
# COMPACT_ATOMS: atom_id res chain seq x y z
N MET A 1 10.87 65.80 13.39
CA MET A 1 10.69 65.97 14.88
C MET A 1 10.70 64.58 15.47
N LEU A 2 11.80 64.26 16.17
CA LEU A 2 11.92 63.92 17.59
C LEU A 2 11.21 62.58 17.93
N ARG A 3 11.74 61.60 18.57
CA ARG A 3 13.01 61.16 19.22
C ARG A 3 12.77 59.76 19.79
N HIS A 4 13.69 58.85 19.62
CA HIS A 4 14.47 58.09 20.63
C HIS A 4 13.78 57.62 21.92
N THR A 5 13.92 56.29 22.21
CA THR A 5 14.76 55.62 23.22
C THR A 5 14.43 54.12 23.12
N GLY A 6 15.24 53.13 23.02
CA GLY A 6 16.58 52.87 23.56
C GLY A 6 16.52 52.09 24.91
N CYS A 7 16.70 50.76 24.88
CA CYS A 7 17.44 50.12 25.99
C CYS A 7 17.96 48.73 25.59
N ASN A 8 19.28 48.61 25.77
CA ASN A 8 20.16 47.47 25.67
C ASN A 8 20.09 46.60 26.95
N SER A 9 20.30 45.29 26.83
CA SER A 9 21.21 44.61 27.78
C SER A 9 21.63 43.24 27.24
N SER A 10 22.92 43.21 26.94
CA SER A 10 23.72 42.00 26.63
C SER A 10 24.10 41.30 27.95
N SER A 11 24.14 39.98 27.94
CA SER A 11 25.03 39.24 28.86
C SER A 11 25.65 38.04 28.10
N LYS A 12 26.96 38.20 27.85
CA LYS A 12 27.90 37.15 27.48
C LYS A 12 28.20 36.27 28.68
N ILE A 13 28.23 34.96 28.48
CA ILE A 13 28.98 34.04 29.35
C ILE A 13 29.99 33.29 28.50
N GLN A 14 31.25 33.44 28.91
CA GLN A 14 32.44 32.82 28.31
C GLN A 14 32.56 31.36 28.73
N ALA A 15 33.02 30.55 27.80
CA ALA A 15 33.50 29.20 28.04
C ALA A 15 34.97 29.23 28.47
N THR A 16 35.31 28.49 29.50
CA THR A 16 36.70 28.08 29.78
C THR A 16 36.75 26.56 29.87
N SER A 17 37.66 26.03 29.05
CA SER A 17 38.05 24.63 28.98
C SER A 17 39.00 24.26 30.12
N THR A 18 38.83 23.06 30.71
CA THR A 18 39.94 22.30 31.27
C THR A 18 39.71 20.79 31.15
N PHE A 19 40.63 20.13 30.50
CA PHE A 19 40.80 18.67 30.41
C PHE A 19 41.16 18.10 31.79
N HIS A 20 40.55 16.96 32.18
CA HIS A 20 41.23 15.93 32.98
C HIS A 20 40.70 14.53 32.65
N ALA A 21 41.63 13.61 32.49
CA ALA A 21 41.46 12.23 32.10
C ALA A 21 41.01 11.30 33.24
N GLY A 22 40.32 10.25 32.88
CA GLY A 22 40.39 8.96 33.53
C GLY A 22 39.31 8.67 34.58
N HIS A 23 38.34 7.82 34.22
CA HIS A 23 38.00 6.61 34.97
C HIS A 23 36.90 5.83 34.22
N LEU A 24 37.27 4.64 33.74
CA LEU A 24 36.32 3.64 33.23
C LEU A 24 35.43 3.15 34.38
N LEU A 25 34.15 3.48 34.36
CA LEU A 25 33.15 2.81 35.17
C LEU A 25 32.36 1.85 34.30
N LYS A 26 32.71 0.54 34.41
CA LYS A 26 31.92 -0.56 33.82
C LYS A 26 30.62 -0.68 34.62
N LEU A 27 29.55 -0.06 34.14
CA LEU A 27 28.20 -0.38 34.59
C LEU A 27 27.74 -1.67 33.90
N ARG A 28 27.68 -2.75 34.67
CA ARG A 28 26.97 -4.00 34.31
C ARG A 28 25.48 -3.68 34.31
N LEU A 29 24.89 -3.59 33.11
CA LEU A 29 23.44 -3.62 32.95
C LEU A 29 22.97 -5.06 33.22
N ARG A 30 22.35 -5.26 34.38
CA ARG A 30 21.63 -6.50 34.72
C ARG A 30 20.31 -6.52 33.97
N ASN A 31 20.03 -7.62 33.33
CA ASN A 31 18.76 -8.16 32.84
C ASN A 31 17.52 -7.26 32.99
N CYS A 32 17.19 -6.54 31.91
CA CYS A 32 15.85 -6.07 31.67
C CYS A 32 15.13 -7.16 30.83
N PRO A 33 13.93 -7.64 31.20
CA PRO A 33 13.19 -8.55 30.33
C PRO A 33 12.90 -7.80 29.01
N GLN A 34 13.28 -8.42 27.90
CA GLN A 34 13.06 -7.88 26.56
C GLN A 34 11.55 -7.72 26.34
N ILE A 35 11.05 -6.50 26.50
CA ILE A 35 9.81 -6.08 25.86
C ILE A 35 10.09 -6.25 24.35
N PRO A 36 9.24 -6.93 23.58
CA PRO A 36 9.46 -7.04 22.14
C PRO A 36 9.50 -5.63 21.59
N CYS A 37 10.69 -5.25 21.14
CA CYS A 37 10.98 -3.98 20.51
C CYS A 37 9.94 -3.75 19.41
N CYS A 38 9.26 -2.61 19.42
CA CYS A 38 8.45 -2.09 18.32
C CYS A 38 9.09 -2.52 17.02
N MET A 39 8.37 -3.30 16.21
CA MET A 39 8.86 -3.71 14.89
C MET A 39 9.31 -2.44 14.16
N ALA A 40 10.60 -2.30 13.93
CA ALA A 40 11.14 -1.22 13.13
C ALA A 40 10.51 -1.36 11.73
N ILE A 41 9.71 -0.38 11.35
CA ILE A 41 9.05 -0.33 10.06
C ILE A 41 10.12 -0.40 8.97
N PRO A 42 9.95 -1.29 8.01
CA PRO A 42 10.92 -1.43 6.94
C PRO A 42 11.11 -0.10 6.22
N LYS A 43 12.35 0.32 6.04
CA LYS A 43 12.72 1.53 5.27
C LYS A 43 12.24 1.51 3.81
N VAL A 44 11.69 0.39 3.36
CA VAL A 44 11.21 0.12 1.99
C VAL A 44 9.74 0.47 1.80
N SER A 45 8.96 0.70 2.88
CA SER A 45 7.58 1.17 2.72
C SER A 45 7.60 2.67 2.42
N ALA A 46 7.35 3.01 1.15
CA ALA A 46 7.27 4.39 0.69
C ALA A 46 5.96 5.08 1.13
N VAL A 47 4.98 4.31 1.58
CA VAL A 47 3.62 4.75 1.90
C VAL A 47 3.26 4.29 3.29
N ARG A 48 2.69 5.22 4.07
CA ARG A 48 2.17 4.96 5.41
C ARG A 48 0.68 5.25 5.44
N PHE A 49 -0.04 4.43 6.21
CA PHE A 49 -1.45 4.61 6.52
C PHE A 49 -1.65 4.70 8.01
N SER A 50 -2.14 5.84 8.48
CA SER A 50 -2.34 6.08 9.91
C SER A 50 -3.33 5.07 10.51
N LEU A 51 -4.32 4.66 9.74
CA LEU A 51 -5.31 3.67 10.17
C LEU A 51 -4.73 2.28 10.38
N LEU A 52 -3.78 1.84 9.54
CA LEU A 52 -3.12 0.53 9.72
C LEU A 52 -1.96 0.59 10.72
N ASP A 53 -1.27 1.73 10.83
CA ASP A 53 -0.17 1.93 11.78
C ASP A 53 -0.63 1.81 13.24
N ALA A 54 -1.90 2.09 13.49
CA ALA A 54 -2.51 1.96 14.81
C ALA A 54 -2.83 0.50 15.21
N ILE A 55 -2.63 -0.48 14.30
CA ILE A 55 -3.06 -1.86 14.51
C ILE A 55 -1.83 -2.78 14.70
N PRO A 56 -1.57 -3.24 15.95
CA PRO A 56 -0.31 -3.92 16.26
C PRO A 56 -0.18 -5.32 15.65
N ASN A 57 -1.29 -5.98 15.33
CA ASN A 57 -1.31 -7.33 14.75
C ASN A 57 -1.47 -7.35 13.23
N VAL A 58 -1.27 -6.21 12.56
CA VAL A 58 -1.27 -6.12 11.11
C VAL A 58 0.10 -5.61 10.64
N ALA A 59 0.75 -6.37 9.78
CA ALA A 59 1.90 -5.91 9.01
C ALA A 59 1.47 -5.58 7.59
N TYR A 60 1.95 -4.46 7.06
CA TYR A 60 1.70 -4.09 5.67
C TYR A 60 2.90 -3.39 5.04
N ILE A 61 2.93 -3.39 3.73
CA ILE A 61 3.95 -2.71 2.93
C ILE A 61 3.29 -2.17 1.65
N VAL A 62 3.63 -0.95 1.28
CA VAL A 62 3.46 -0.44 -0.08
C VAL A 62 4.81 0.04 -0.56
N THR A 63 5.41 -0.68 -1.50
CA THR A 63 6.73 -0.33 -2.03
C THR A 63 6.63 0.84 -3.00
N ASP A 64 7.73 1.53 -3.21
CA ASP A 64 7.93 2.39 -4.38
C ASP A 64 8.59 1.62 -5.53
N SER A 65 9.23 2.35 -6.46
CA SER A 65 10.01 1.78 -7.55
C SER A 65 11.38 1.22 -7.09
N GLY A 66 11.78 1.46 -5.83
CA GLY A 66 13.11 1.18 -5.32
C GLY A 66 14.15 2.26 -5.61
N ARG A 67 13.84 3.25 -6.44
CA ARG A 67 14.79 4.31 -6.84
C ARG A 67 14.94 5.40 -5.79
N CYS A 68 14.02 5.52 -4.85
CA CYS A 68 13.97 6.58 -3.84
C CYS A 68 14.22 6.10 -2.42
N VAL A 69 14.29 4.80 -2.20
CA VAL A 69 14.65 4.19 -0.92
C VAL A 69 16.02 3.54 -1.05
N ASP A 70 16.68 3.30 0.09
CA ASP A 70 17.94 2.53 0.14
C ASP A 70 17.66 1.05 -0.21
N SER A 71 17.17 0.81 -1.42
CA SER A 71 17.02 -0.52 -1.97
C SER A 71 18.38 -1.02 -2.44
N PRO A 72 18.81 -2.20 -2.01
CA PRO A 72 20.08 -2.76 -2.49
C PRO A 72 20.04 -3.14 -3.98
N PHE A 73 18.90 -2.99 -4.64
CA PHE A 73 18.65 -3.45 -6.01
C PHE A 73 18.41 -2.30 -7.01
N GLY A 74 18.30 -1.03 -6.58
CA GLY A 74 17.85 0.06 -7.44
C GLY A 74 16.35 -0.12 -7.77
N ASP A 75 16.00 -0.51 -9.00
CA ASP A 75 14.61 -0.74 -9.41
C ASP A 75 14.02 -2.03 -8.81
N LEU A 76 12.90 -1.91 -8.08
CA LEU A 76 12.17 -3.04 -7.53
C LEU A 76 11.17 -3.63 -8.54
N HIS A 77 11.64 -4.44 -9.46
CA HIS A 77 10.79 -5.17 -10.40
C HIS A 77 10.17 -6.40 -9.75
N LEU A 78 8.89 -6.34 -9.40
CA LEU A 78 8.17 -7.42 -8.70
C LEU A 78 7.35 -8.31 -9.64
N SER A 79 7.15 -7.89 -10.90
CA SER A 79 6.46 -8.71 -11.90
C SER A 79 7.46 -9.60 -12.64
N ARG A 80 7.19 -10.89 -12.65
CA ARG A 80 7.98 -11.86 -13.41
C ARG A 80 7.48 -11.98 -14.85
N ARG A 81 7.63 -10.98 -15.69
CA ARG A 81 7.38 -11.18 -17.14
C ARG A 81 8.44 -12.05 -17.80
N GLU A 82 9.63 -12.16 -17.21
CA GLU A 82 10.81 -12.77 -17.85
C GLU A 82 11.54 -13.82 -16.99
N GLY A 83 10.90 -14.44 -16.00
CA GLY A 83 11.48 -15.59 -15.26
C GLY A 83 12.82 -15.33 -14.54
N THR A 84 13.19 -14.09 -14.30
CA THR A 84 14.52 -13.71 -13.82
C THR A 84 14.70 -13.96 -12.33
N SER A 85 15.89 -14.40 -11.95
CA SER A 85 16.36 -14.46 -10.55
C SER A 85 16.24 -13.13 -9.81
N GLU A 86 16.13 -12.01 -10.53
CA GLU A 86 15.98 -10.66 -10.02
C GLU A 86 14.62 -10.43 -9.35
N ALA A 87 13.51 -10.72 -10.05
CA ALA A 87 12.18 -10.54 -9.46
C ALA A 87 11.97 -11.42 -8.22
N LEU A 88 12.61 -12.60 -8.19
CA LEU A 88 12.58 -13.47 -7.02
C LEU A 88 13.30 -12.83 -5.83
N ARG A 89 14.52 -12.31 -6.04
CA ARG A 89 15.27 -11.58 -4.99
C ARG A 89 14.51 -10.37 -4.46
N HIS A 90 13.84 -9.63 -5.34
CA HIS A 90 13.01 -8.49 -4.93
C HIS A 90 11.81 -8.92 -4.09
N ARG A 91 11.16 -10.04 -4.43
CA ARG A 91 10.06 -10.61 -3.66
C ARG A 91 10.53 -11.15 -2.30
N GLU A 92 11.68 -11.81 -2.25
CA GLU A 92 12.31 -12.23 -0.99
C GLU A 92 12.59 -11.03 -0.09
N PHE A 93 13.12 -9.95 -0.64
CA PHE A 93 13.42 -8.75 0.10
C PHE A 93 12.16 -8.11 0.72
N ILE A 94 11.06 -7.93 -0.05
CA ILE A 94 9.82 -7.38 0.51
C ILE A 94 9.16 -8.32 1.53
N ALA A 95 9.26 -9.62 1.35
CA ALA A 95 8.77 -10.62 2.31
C ALA A 95 9.55 -10.53 3.64
N GLN A 96 10.88 -10.42 3.57
CA GLN A 96 11.74 -10.23 4.73
C GLN A 96 11.43 -8.93 5.49
N THR A 97 11.08 -7.84 4.78
CA THR A 97 10.69 -6.57 5.43
C THR A 97 9.39 -6.69 6.22
N LEU A 98 8.52 -7.62 5.87
CA LEU A 98 7.32 -7.97 6.65
C LEU A 98 7.61 -9.01 7.75
N ASN A 99 8.86 -9.47 7.88
CA ASN A 99 9.25 -10.59 8.74
C ASN A 99 8.46 -11.87 8.45
N ILE A 100 8.14 -12.11 7.18
CA ILE A 100 7.40 -13.27 6.69
C ILE A 100 8.25 -13.93 5.59
N PRO A 101 8.48 -15.26 5.63
CA PRO A 101 9.22 -15.94 4.57
C PRO A 101 8.43 -15.91 3.26
N LEU A 102 9.14 -15.84 2.11
CA LEU A 102 8.51 -15.80 0.79
C LEU A 102 7.59 -17.01 0.55
N SER A 103 7.90 -18.17 1.14
CA SER A 103 7.05 -19.37 1.11
C SER A 103 5.68 -19.19 1.79
N ARG A 104 5.46 -18.09 2.50
CA ARG A 104 4.18 -17.72 3.11
C ARG A 104 3.59 -16.45 2.48
N CYS A 105 4.03 -16.09 1.29
CA CYS A 105 3.47 -15.01 0.51
C CYS A 105 2.59 -15.57 -0.60
N VAL A 106 1.49 -14.87 -0.91
CA VAL A 106 0.54 -15.25 -1.97
C VAL A 106 0.44 -14.11 -2.97
N PHE A 107 0.62 -14.45 -4.24
CA PHE A 107 0.48 -13.53 -5.37
C PHE A 107 -0.61 -14.02 -6.32
N MET A 108 -1.30 -13.07 -6.95
CA MET A 108 -2.39 -13.33 -7.87
C MET A 108 -1.93 -13.27 -9.33
N GLN A 109 -2.59 -14.05 -10.20
CA GLN A 109 -2.56 -13.82 -11.64
C GLN A 109 -3.63 -12.78 -12.01
N GLN A 110 -3.29 -11.51 -11.77
CA GLN A 110 -4.18 -10.36 -11.98
C GLN A 110 -4.54 -10.21 -13.46
N GLN A 111 -5.84 -10.15 -13.76
CA GLN A 111 -6.40 -10.04 -15.10
C GLN A 111 -7.46 -8.94 -15.22
N HIS A 112 -7.53 -8.04 -14.25
CA HIS A 112 -8.50 -6.94 -14.18
C HIS A 112 -9.95 -7.44 -14.09
N THR A 113 -10.15 -8.52 -13.35
CA THR A 113 -11.48 -9.10 -13.04
C THR A 113 -12.08 -8.45 -11.78
N SER A 114 -13.26 -8.93 -11.37
CA SER A 114 -13.83 -8.65 -10.04
C SER A 114 -13.78 -9.88 -9.11
N HIS A 115 -13.02 -10.91 -9.47
CA HIS A 115 -12.92 -12.13 -8.68
C HIS A 115 -12.03 -11.91 -7.45
N VAL A 116 -12.56 -12.29 -6.28
CA VAL A 116 -11.88 -12.26 -4.98
C VAL A 116 -11.90 -13.65 -4.37
N ALA A 117 -10.73 -14.22 -4.12
CA ALA A 117 -10.56 -15.55 -3.54
C ALA A 117 -10.29 -15.44 -2.03
N ALA A 118 -10.99 -16.27 -1.23
CA ALA A 118 -10.60 -16.52 0.14
C ALA A 118 -9.54 -17.63 0.17
N VAL A 119 -8.44 -17.40 0.88
CA VAL A 119 -7.30 -18.31 0.95
C VAL A 119 -6.90 -18.60 2.40
N ASP A 120 -6.33 -19.76 2.62
CA ASP A 120 -5.78 -20.19 3.90
C ASP A 120 -4.31 -20.62 3.76
N GLY A 121 -3.78 -21.32 4.76
CA GLY A 121 -2.40 -21.80 4.79
C GLY A 121 -2.01 -22.73 3.62
N GLN A 122 -2.98 -23.35 2.94
CA GLN A 122 -2.70 -24.20 1.76
C GLN A 122 -2.31 -23.39 0.52
N ALA A 123 -2.67 -22.11 0.49
CA ALA A 123 -2.26 -21.20 -0.57
C ALA A 123 -0.84 -20.62 -0.36
N ALA A 124 -0.18 -20.96 0.72
CA ALA A 124 1.16 -20.42 1.04
C ALA A 124 2.15 -20.71 -0.09
N GLY A 125 2.87 -19.68 -0.54
CA GLY A 125 3.87 -19.75 -1.61
C GLY A 125 3.29 -19.62 -3.02
N ARG A 126 1.98 -19.67 -3.21
CA ARG A 126 1.37 -19.58 -4.54
C ARG A 126 1.69 -18.25 -5.22
N GLY A 127 2.18 -18.32 -6.45
CA GLY A 127 2.63 -17.18 -7.24
C GLY A 127 3.90 -16.51 -6.72
N ALA A 128 4.45 -16.93 -5.57
CA ALA A 128 5.61 -16.31 -4.96
C ALA A 128 6.91 -16.66 -5.70
N PHE A 129 7.10 -17.92 -6.00
CA PHE A 129 8.30 -18.43 -6.69
C PHE A 129 8.09 -18.55 -8.18
N ASP A 130 6.92 -18.99 -8.62
CA ASP A 130 6.54 -19.08 -10.02
C ASP A 130 5.15 -18.47 -10.26
N ARG A 131 5.03 -17.71 -11.34
CA ARG A 131 3.74 -17.14 -11.74
C ARG A 131 2.74 -18.18 -12.22
N SER A 132 3.21 -19.32 -12.70
CA SER A 132 2.34 -20.38 -13.25
C SER A 132 1.43 -21.00 -12.18
N ASP A 133 1.86 -21.00 -10.91
CA ASP A 133 1.08 -21.49 -9.78
C ASP A 133 0.31 -20.39 -9.02
N ALA A 134 0.38 -19.13 -9.49
CA ALA A 134 -0.41 -18.03 -8.93
C ALA A 134 -1.91 -18.33 -9.05
N LEU A 135 -2.71 -17.72 -8.17
CA LEU A 135 -4.17 -17.85 -8.20
C LEU A 135 -4.71 -17.33 -9.53
N PRO A 136 -5.31 -18.18 -10.39
CA PRO A 136 -5.69 -17.79 -11.74
C PRO A 136 -6.86 -16.81 -11.74
N SER A 137 -6.85 -15.85 -12.68
CA SER A 137 -7.94 -14.89 -12.92
C SER A 137 -8.47 -14.23 -11.65
N THR A 138 -7.55 -13.90 -10.72
CA THR A 138 -7.85 -13.37 -9.39
C THR A 138 -7.25 -12.00 -9.25
N ASP A 139 -8.05 -11.02 -8.84
CA ASP A 139 -7.64 -9.63 -8.62
C ASP A 139 -7.85 -9.17 -7.16
N GLY A 140 -8.41 -10.04 -6.31
CA GLY A 140 -8.49 -9.83 -4.88
C GLY A 140 -8.27 -11.13 -4.13
N ILE A 141 -7.59 -11.06 -2.99
CA ILE A 141 -7.42 -12.19 -2.07
C ILE A 141 -7.66 -11.75 -0.65
N THR A 142 -8.26 -12.63 0.15
CA THR A 142 -8.53 -12.37 1.57
C THR A 142 -8.19 -13.60 2.41
N THR A 143 -7.72 -13.38 3.65
CA THR A 143 -7.38 -14.44 4.59
C THR A 143 -7.61 -14.02 6.04
N ALA A 144 -7.94 -15.02 6.89
CA ALA A 144 -7.87 -14.91 8.35
C ALA A 144 -6.70 -15.72 8.93
N THR A 145 -5.80 -16.26 8.10
CA THR A 145 -4.66 -17.08 8.53
C THR A 145 -3.49 -16.18 8.94
N PRO A 146 -3.06 -16.19 10.22
CA PRO A 146 -1.88 -15.45 10.65
C PRO A 146 -0.60 -15.90 9.95
N GLY A 147 0.30 -14.94 9.70
CA GLY A 147 1.58 -15.17 9.04
C GLY A 147 1.45 -15.55 7.56
N LEU A 148 0.32 -15.31 6.91
CA LEU A 148 0.14 -15.42 5.46
C LEU A 148 0.08 -14.00 4.87
N ALA A 149 1.03 -13.63 4.03
CA ALA A 149 1.09 -12.30 3.41
C ALA A 149 0.44 -12.32 2.02
N LEU A 150 -0.48 -11.39 1.78
CA LEU A 150 -1.22 -11.23 0.53
C LEU A 150 -0.68 -10.05 -0.26
N PHE A 151 -0.44 -10.21 -1.56
CA PHE A 151 0.14 -9.16 -2.39
C PHE A 151 -0.69 -8.84 -3.63
N ALA A 152 -0.88 -7.54 -3.87
CA ALA A 152 -1.35 -6.98 -5.14
C ALA A 152 -0.21 -6.17 -5.79
N LEU A 153 0.00 -6.35 -7.09
CA LEU A 153 1.02 -5.65 -7.88
C LEU A 153 0.35 -4.58 -8.75
N ALA A 154 0.95 -3.40 -8.81
CA ALA A 154 0.39 -2.27 -9.54
C ALA A 154 1.45 -1.44 -10.27
N ALA A 155 1.02 -0.76 -11.32
CA ALA A 155 1.61 0.41 -11.95
C ALA A 155 0.45 1.15 -12.60
N ASP A 156 -0.03 2.19 -11.95
CA ASP A 156 -1.23 2.99 -12.19
C ASP A 156 -2.56 2.44 -11.64
N CYS A 157 -2.79 1.12 -11.68
CA CYS A 157 -3.97 0.56 -11.03
C CYS A 157 -3.91 0.79 -9.51
N GLN A 158 -5.05 1.00 -8.86
CA GLN A 158 -5.09 1.16 -7.42
C GLN A 158 -5.01 -0.21 -6.73
N SER A 159 -4.22 -0.29 -5.67
CA SER A 159 -4.32 -1.40 -4.72
C SER A 159 -5.12 -0.94 -3.50
N ILE A 160 -5.95 -1.83 -2.95
CA ILE A 160 -6.69 -1.60 -1.71
C ILE A 160 -6.28 -2.68 -0.71
N LEU A 161 -5.88 -2.26 0.50
CA LEU A 161 -5.66 -3.12 1.64
C LEU A 161 -6.85 -2.99 2.58
N LEU A 162 -7.47 -4.13 2.95
CA LEU A 162 -8.58 -4.15 3.89
C LEU A 162 -8.20 -4.92 5.16
N TYR A 163 -8.71 -4.46 6.29
CA TYR A 163 -8.62 -5.15 7.58
C TYR A 163 -9.97 -5.17 8.29
N ALA A 164 -10.33 -6.32 8.87
CA ALA A 164 -11.52 -6.52 9.69
C ALA A 164 -11.12 -6.68 11.16
N PRO A 165 -11.35 -5.68 12.03
CA PRO A 165 -10.96 -5.75 13.45
C PRO A 165 -11.85 -6.67 14.30
N ASP A 166 -13.10 -6.86 13.91
CA ASP A 166 -14.09 -7.68 14.63
C ASP A 166 -13.86 -9.19 14.44
N VAL A 167 -13.32 -9.58 13.31
CA VAL A 167 -12.95 -10.95 12.97
C VAL A 167 -11.62 -10.90 12.23
N PRO A 168 -10.46 -10.95 12.94
CA PRO A 168 -9.18 -10.64 12.34
C PRO A 168 -9.00 -11.30 10.98
N ALA A 169 -9.15 -10.51 9.93
CA ALA A 169 -8.99 -10.91 8.54
C ALA A 169 -8.45 -9.74 7.72
N VAL A 170 -7.68 -10.03 6.69
CA VAL A 170 -7.09 -9.04 5.79
C VAL A 170 -7.39 -9.35 4.34
N ALA A 171 -7.33 -8.32 3.48
CA ALA A 171 -7.40 -8.51 2.04
C ALA A 171 -6.43 -7.58 1.31
N ALA A 172 -5.92 -8.07 0.17
CA ALA A 172 -5.20 -7.28 -0.82
C ALA A 172 -5.95 -7.36 -2.16
N VAL A 173 -6.29 -6.19 -2.72
CA VAL A 173 -7.17 -6.09 -3.89
C VAL A 173 -6.51 -5.21 -4.95
N HIS A 174 -6.47 -5.68 -6.18
CA HIS A 174 -6.03 -4.93 -7.36
C HIS A 174 -7.23 -4.33 -8.09
N CYS A 175 -7.36 -3.00 -8.05
CA CYS A 175 -8.46 -2.24 -8.62
C CYS A 175 -8.00 -1.45 -9.84
N GLY A 176 -7.78 -2.12 -10.98
CA GLY A 176 -7.67 -1.46 -12.27
C GLY A 176 -9.05 -0.95 -12.72
N TRP A 177 -9.10 -0.09 -13.75
CA TRP A 177 -10.36 0.51 -14.19
C TRP A 177 -11.47 -0.52 -14.52
N ARG A 178 -11.10 -1.69 -15.10
CA ARG A 178 -12.07 -2.77 -15.38
C ARG A 178 -12.60 -3.41 -14.10
N GLY A 179 -11.72 -3.65 -13.12
CA GLY A 179 -12.11 -4.16 -11.81
C GLY A 179 -12.98 -3.18 -11.05
N THR A 180 -12.65 -1.87 -11.10
CA THR A 180 -13.48 -0.79 -10.54
C THR A 180 -14.85 -0.74 -11.21
N LEU A 181 -14.90 -0.80 -12.55
CA LEU A 181 -16.15 -0.83 -13.31
C LEU A 181 -17.03 -2.01 -12.92
N GLN A 182 -16.43 -3.19 -12.66
CA GLN A 182 -17.10 -4.41 -12.20
C GLN A 182 -17.34 -4.41 -10.68
N ASN A 183 -16.99 -3.32 -9.97
CA ASN A 183 -17.16 -3.15 -8.54
C ASN A 183 -16.40 -4.18 -7.67
N ILE A 184 -15.12 -4.42 -7.97
CA ILE A 184 -14.27 -5.29 -7.16
C ILE A 184 -14.14 -4.83 -5.69
N PRO A 185 -14.17 -3.52 -5.33
CA PRO A 185 -14.19 -3.10 -3.93
C PRO A 185 -15.36 -3.73 -3.16
N ARG A 186 -16.58 -3.72 -3.73
CA ARG A 186 -17.73 -4.40 -3.13
C ARG A 186 -17.54 -5.92 -3.05
N ALA A 187 -16.98 -6.52 -4.11
CA ALA A 187 -16.73 -7.97 -4.11
C ALA A 187 -15.77 -8.38 -2.99
N ALA A 188 -14.76 -7.57 -2.68
CA ALA A 188 -13.82 -7.82 -1.59
C ALA A 188 -14.48 -7.70 -0.21
N VAL A 189 -15.28 -6.65 0.02
CA VAL A 189 -16.06 -6.47 1.25
C VAL A 189 -17.00 -7.64 1.46
N GLU A 190 -17.71 -8.05 0.40
CA GLU A 190 -18.67 -9.17 0.46
C GLU A 190 -17.98 -10.53 0.68
N ALA A 191 -16.77 -10.73 0.10
CA ALA A 191 -15.97 -11.91 0.36
C ALA A 191 -15.56 -12.00 1.84
N MET A 192 -15.10 -10.91 2.44
CA MET A 192 -14.77 -10.87 3.87
C MET A 192 -15.99 -11.09 4.76
N ARG A 193 -17.13 -10.47 4.40
CA ARG A 193 -18.39 -10.65 5.13
C ARG A 193 -18.87 -12.10 5.10
N ARG A 194 -18.92 -12.72 3.91
CA ARG A 194 -19.43 -14.10 3.74
C ARG A 194 -18.50 -15.14 4.33
N THR A 195 -17.18 -14.97 4.20
CA THR A 195 -16.23 -15.99 4.61
C THR A 195 -15.93 -15.94 6.10
N TYR A 196 -15.84 -14.73 6.67
CA TYR A 196 -15.37 -14.55 8.05
C TYR A 196 -16.43 -13.92 8.96
N GLY A 197 -17.56 -13.45 8.42
CA GLY A 197 -18.56 -12.73 9.21
C GLY A 197 -18.19 -11.26 9.49
N ALA A 198 -17.21 -10.69 8.77
CA ALA A 198 -16.78 -9.31 8.97
C ALA A 198 -17.92 -8.31 8.76
N SER A 199 -18.05 -7.34 9.66
CA SER A 199 -19.03 -6.27 9.56
C SER A 199 -18.52 -5.14 8.67
N PRO A 200 -19.17 -4.82 7.53
CA PRO A 200 -18.64 -3.82 6.59
C PRO A 200 -18.36 -2.45 7.21
N HIS A 201 -19.20 -1.98 8.13
CA HIS A 201 -19.01 -0.71 8.83
C HIS A 201 -17.81 -0.68 9.80
N ARG A 202 -17.23 -1.83 10.12
CA ARG A 202 -16.02 -1.95 10.95
C ARG A 202 -14.75 -2.10 10.13
N LEU A 203 -14.86 -2.47 8.83
CA LEU A 203 -13.72 -2.63 7.97
C LEU A 203 -12.92 -1.33 7.87
N ILE A 204 -11.59 -1.48 7.87
CA ILE A 204 -10.63 -0.42 7.56
C ILE A 204 -10.15 -0.65 6.15
N GLY A 205 -10.15 0.41 5.31
CA GLY A 205 -9.74 0.38 3.92
C GLY A 205 -8.66 1.41 3.62
N CYS A 206 -7.50 0.95 3.12
CA CYS A 206 -6.37 1.81 2.74
C CYS A 206 -6.09 1.69 1.25
N LEU A 207 -6.23 2.81 0.55
CA LEU A 207 -6.08 2.92 -0.91
C LEU A 207 -4.66 3.42 -1.22
N ALA A 208 -3.84 2.57 -1.83
CA ALA A 208 -2.45 2.86 -2.19
C ALA A 208 -2.38 3.90 -3.33
N PRO A 209 -1.20 4.48 -3.61
CA PRO A 209 -0.97 5.33 -4.77
C PRO A 209 -1.46 4.67 -6.06
N CYS A 210 -2.07 5.47 -6.93
CA CYS A 210 -2.48 5.04 -8.27
C CYS A 210 -2.43 6.21 -9.23
N ILE A 211 -2.80 6.01 -10.49
CA ILE A 211 -2.90 7.11 -11.44
C ILE A 211 -3.97 8.11 -11.01
N GLY A 212 -3.58 9.38 -10.94
CA GLY A 212 -4.47 10.45 -10.45
C GLY A 212 -5.48 10.93 -11.49
N PRO A 213 -6.47 11.72 -11.05
CA PRO A 213 -7.60 12.14 -11.88
C PRO A 213 -7.21 12.98 -13.11
N LEU A 214 -6.11 13.72 -13.05
CA LEU A 214 -5.64 14.53 -14.18
C LEU A 214 -4.65 13.80 -15.10
N ALA A 215 -4.40 12.54 -14.85
CA ALA A 215 -3.49 11.70 -15.64
C ALA A 215 -4.18 10.47 -16.25
N PHE A 216 -5.31 10.05 -15.67
CA PHE A 216 -6.05 8.90 -16.19
C PHE A 216 -7.05 9.32 -17.28
N GLU A 217 -6.49 9.68 -18.42
CA GLU A 217 -7.23 9.96 -19.65
C GLU A 217 -7.82 8.67 -20.25
N VAL A 218 -9.07 8.73 -20.62
CA VAL A 218 -9.81 7.68 -21.34
C VAL A 218 -10.60 8.26 -22.49
N ARG A 219 -10.94 7.42 -23.48
CA ARG A 219 -11.85 7.79 -24.55
C ARG A 219 -13.31 7.64 -24.11
N ASP A 220 -14.22 8.14 -24.94
CA ASP A 220 -15.65 8.16 -24.62
C ASP A 220 -16.27 6.75 -24.47
N ASP A 221 -15.73 5.74 -25.15
CA ASP A 221 -16.14 4.35 -24.98
C ASP A 221 -16.00 3.87 -23.52
N VAL A 222 -14.85 4.10 -22.90
CA VAL A 222 -14.62 3.78 -21.47
C VAL A 222 -15.42 4.71 -20.55
N ALA A 223 -15.45 6.00 -20.86
CA ALA A 223 -16.19 6.99 -20.08
C ALA A 223 -17.69 6.67 -20.01
N SER A 224 -18.28 6.24 -21.13
CA SER A 224 -19.69 5.84 -21.21
C SER A 224 -20.01 4.62 -20.36
N LEU A 225 -19.10 3.64 -20.28
CA LEU A 225 -19.25 2.50 -19.38
C LEU A 225 -19.33 2.94 -17.90
N PHE A 226 -18.48 3.89 -17.49
CA PHE A 226 -18.53 4.43 -16.13
C PHE A 226 -19.80 5.21 -15.85
N ARG A 227 -20.25 6.07 -16.80
CA ARG A 227 -21.53 6.78 -16.65
C ARG A 227 -22.72 5.84 -16.45
N THR A 228 -22.71 4.73 -17.17
CA THR A 228 -23.79 3.72 -17.09
C THR A 228 -23.74 2.91 -15.80
N ALA A 229 -22.57 2.38 -15.45
CA ALA A 229 -22.42 1.48 -14.31
C ALA A 229 -22.38 2.22 -12.97
N HIS A 230 -21.82 3.43 -12.95
CA HIS A 230 -21.56 4.20 -11.75
C HIS A 230 -21.87 5.70 -11.98
N PRO A 231 -23.15 6.07 -12.17
CA PRO A 231 -23.53 7.45 -12.51
C PRO A 231 -23.16 8.49 -11.45
N SER A 232 -22.91 8.06 -10.22
CA SER A 232 -22.44 8.94 -9.13
C SER A 232 -20.94 9.23 -9.15
N ILE A 233 -20.15 8.52 -9.97
CA ILE A 233 -18.72 8.77 -10.11
C ILE A 233 -18.51 9.88 -11.13
N PRO A 234 -17.92 11.04 -10.73
CA PRO A 234 -17.72 12.14 -11.64
C PRO A 234 -16.63 11.81 -12.66
N LEU A 235 -16.91 12.18 -13.92
CA LEU A 235 -15.90 12.26 -14.97
C LEU A 235 -15.46 13.70 -15.11
N HIS A 236 -14.17 13.94 -15.23
CA HIS A 236 -13.65 15.29 -15.43
C HIS A 236 -13.48 15.58 -16.92
N ALA A 237 -13.74 16.85 -17.29
CA ALA A 237 -13.60 17.32 -18.66
C ALA A 237 -12.13 17.26 -19.12
N HIS A 238 -11.94 16.87 -20.37
CA HIS A 238 -10.66 16.91 -21.05
C HIS A 238 -10.70 18.04 -22.12
N PRO A 239 -9.56 18.71 -22.43
CA PRO A 239 -9.52 19.71 -23.52
C PRO A 239 -9.96 19.17 -24.89
N ASP A 240 -9.65 17.91 -25.19
CA ASP A 240 -10.19 17.17 -26.32
C ASP A 240 -11.58 16.63 -25.95
N PRO A 241 -12.66 17.03 -26.65
CA PRO A 241 -14.02 16.62 -26.29
C PRO A 241 -14.32 15.13 -26.52
N THR A 242 -13.43 14.39 -27.21
CA THR A 242 -13.54 12.94 -27.40
C THR A 242 -12.93 12.14 -26.24
N LYS A 243 -12.38 12.82 -25.24
CA LYS A 243 -11.69 12.25 -24.09
C LYS A 243 -12.26 12.75 -22.77
N HIS A 244 -11.96 12.01 -21.72
CA HIS A 244 -12.36 12.29 -20.34
C HIS A 244 -11.25 11.87 -19.39
N TYR A 245 -11.29 12.43 -18.18
CA TYR A 245 -10.49 11.93 -17.07
C TYR A 245 -11.38 11.20 -16.08
N ILE A 246 -10.90 10.08 -15.57
CA ILE A 246 -11.53 9.31 -14.48
C ILE A 246 -10.74 9.52 -13.19
N ASP A 247 -11.45 9.91 -12.13
CA ASP A 247 -10.91 9.92 -10.77
C ASP A 247 -11.04 8.51 -10.15
N LEU A 248 -10.04 7.66 -10.42
CA LEU A 248 -10.03 6.27 -9.96
C LEU A 248 -9.97 6.17 -8.43
N PRO A 249 -9.16 6.97 -7.70
CA PRO A 249 -9.17 7.01 -6.23
C PRO A 249 -10.55 7.32 -5.65
N SER A 250 -11.18 8.38 -6.11
CA SER A 250 -12.51 8.79 -5.64
C SER A 250 -13.58 7.75 -5.99
N ALA A 251 -13.47 7.14 -7.17
CA ALA A 251 -14.36 6.06 -7.59
C ALA A 251 -14.29 4.86 -6.62
N ASN A 252 -13.10 4.35 -6.36
CA ASN A 252 -12.91 3.20 -5.46
C ASN A 252 -13.31 3.52 -4.02
N ARG A 253 -13.02 4.74 -3.55
CA ARG A 253 -13.48 5.20 -2.23
C ARG A 253 -15.02 5.22 -2.14
N ALA A 254 -15.69 5.76 -3.15
CA ALA A 254 -17.16 5.79 -3.20
C ALA A 254 -17.76 4.38 -3.22
N LEU A 255 -17.16 3.44 -3.96
CA LEU A 255 -17.58 2.06 -4.02
C LEU A 255 -17.40 1.32 -2.68
N LEU A 256 -16.34 1.59 -1.91
CA LEU A 256 -16.16 1.06 -0.56
C LEU A 256 -17.23 1.61 0.41
N ILE A 257 -17.54 2.91 0.34
CA ILE A 257 -18.61 3.52 1.14
C ILE A 257 -19.97 2.88 0.78
N ALA A 258 -20.25 2.73 -0.51
CA ALA A 258 -21.47 2.06 -0.97
C ALA A 258 -21.54 0.57 -0.58
N ALA A 259 -20.39 -0.06 -0.35
CA ALA A 259 -20.30 -1.42 0.18
C ALA A 259 -20.45 -1.50 1.71
N GLY A 260 -20.55 -0.36 2.41
CA GLY A 260 -20.86 -0.27 3.83
C GLY A 260 -19.69 0.15 4.74
N LEU A 261 -18.53 0.51 4.21
CA LEU A 261 -17.45 1.08 5.02
C LEU A 261 -17.82 2.51 5.46
N LEU A 262 -17.42 2.87 6.67
CA LEU A 262 -17.57 4.24 7.14
C LEU A 262 -16.51 5.14 6.48
N PRO A 263 -16.85 6.39 6.11
CA PRO A 263 -15.90 7.31 5.45
C PRO A 263 -14.61 7.56 6.24
N GLU A 264 -14.68 7.58 7.57
CA GLU A 264 -13.57 7.74 8.51
C GLU A 264 -12.68 6.50 8.64
N HIS A 265 -13.15 5.34 8.19
CA HIS A 265 -12.37 4.10 8.12
C HIS A 265 -11.66 3.92 6.77
N ILE A 266 -11.69 4.94 5.91
CA ILE A 266 -11.06 4.87 4.59
C ILE A 266 -9.97 5.93 4.47
N GLU A 267 -8.74 5.48 4.29
CA GLU A 267 -7.58 6.34 4.05
C GLU A 267 -7.10 6.19 2.61
N CYS A 268 -7.01 7.31 1.88
CA CYS A 268 -6.54 7.34 0.50
C CYS A 268 -5.20 8.05 0.42
N HIS A 269 -4.20 7.40 -0.17
CA HIS A 269 -2.91 8.03 -0.39
C HIS A 269 -2.98 9.01 -1.56
N PRO A 270 -2.50 10.26 -1.42
CA PRO A 270 -2.74 11.32 -2.40
C PRO A 270 -1.84 11.28 -3.64
N GLN A 271 -0.78 10.47 -3.65
CA GLN A 271 0.21 10.47 -4.73
C GLN A 271 -0.33 9.82 -6.01
N CYS A 272 -0.06 10.50 -7.14
CA CYS A 272 -0.32 10.00 -8.48
C CYS A 272 0.93 9.27 -9.01
N THR A 273 0.81 8.00 -9.37
CA THR A 273 1.93 7.19 -9.88
C THR A 273 2.53 7.73 -11.18
N TYR A 274 1.72 8.37 -12.02
CA TYR A 274 2.17 8.97 -13.27
C TYR A 274 3.04 10.21 -13.06
N SER A 275 2.62 11.12 -12.15
CA SER A 275 3.29 12.42 -11.97
C SER A 275 4.42 12.40 -10.92
N THR A 276 4.50 11.37 -10.05
CA THR A 276 5.51 11.29 -8.99
C THR A 276 6.72 10.44 -9.39
N TRP A 277 7.24 10.66 -10.59
CA TRP A 277 8.52 10.07 -10.99
C TRP A 277 9.67 10.63 -10.11
N PRO A 278 10.62 9.79 -9.68
CA PRO A 278 10.82 8.36 -9.94
C PRO A 278 10.20 7.42 -8.88
N HIS A 279 9.33 7.91 -7.99
CA HIS A 279 8.83 7.14 -6.84
C HIS A 279 8.04 5.88 -7.22
N PHE A 280 7.16 5.96 -8.23
CA PHE A 280 6.33 4.83 -8.63
C PHE A 280 6.48 4.47 -10.10
N PHE A 281 6.35 3.19 -10.40
CA PHE A 281 6.15 2.74 -11.78
C PHE A 281 4.79 3.16 -12.30
N SER A 282 4.75 3.55 -13.58
CA SER A 282 3.52 3.91 -14.29
C SER A 282 3.47 3.25 -15.67
N ALA A 283 2.46 2.41 -15.88
CA ALA A 283 2.21 1.79 -17.18
C ALA A 283 1.83 2.83 -18.24
N ARG A 284 1.15 3.92 -17.84
CA ARG A 284 0.81 5.06 -18.69
C ARG A 284 2.06 5.81 -19.18
N ARG A 285 3.11 5.84 -18.37
CA ARG A 285 4.42 6.40 -18.74
C ARG A 285 5.27 5.44 -19.57
N GLY A 286 4.88 4.15 -19.64
CA GLY A 286 5.62 3.10 -20.37
C GLY A 286 6.58 2.29 -19.51
N ASP A 287 6.53 2.42 -18.18
CA ASP A 287 7.38 1.65 -17.29
C ASP A 287 6.99 0.16 -17.28
N SER A 288 7.98 -0.73 -17.33
CA SER A 288 7.77 -2.19 -17.29
C SER A 288 7.62 -2.74 -15.87
N GLY A 289 8.14 -2.03 -14.85
CA GLY A 289 8.11 -2.45 -13.45
C GLY A 289 6.71 -2.41 -12.83
N ARG A 290 6.63 -3.05 -11.65
CA ARG A 290 5.44 -3.02 -10.78
C ARG A 290 5.89 -2.86 -9.34
N PHE A 291 5.20 -2.02 -8.58
CA PHE A 291 5.32 -1.96 -7.13
C PHE A 291 4.28 -2.87 -6.47
N ALA A 292 4.47 -3.19 -5.21
CA ALA A 292 3.59 -4.08 -4.45
C ALA A 292 2.88 -3.36 -3.33
N SER A 293 1.65 -3.78 -3.09
CA SER A 293 0.92 -3.53 -1.85
C SER A 293 0.66 -4.88 -1.18
N GLY A 294 1.20 -5.07 0.02
CA GLY A 294 1.10 -6.32 0.78
C GLY A 294 0.54 -6.10 2.17
N ILE A 295 -0.20 -7.09 2.68
CA ILE A 295 -0.78 -7.09 4.02
C ILE A 295 -0.80 -8.49 4.61
N ALA A 296 -0.59 -8.60 5.92
CA ALA A 296 -0.64 -9.85 6.67
C ALA A 296 -1.17 -9.62 8.08
N LEU A 297 -1.85 -10.64 8.62
CA LEU A 297 -2.07 -10.77 10.06
C LEU A 297 -0.80 -11.31 10.71
N MET A 298 -0.41 -10.72 11.82
CA MET A 298 0.68 -11.23 12.66
C MET A 298 0.08 -12.06 13.79
N GLY A 299 0.77 -13.13 14.14
CA GLY A 299 0.36 -14.02 15.25
C GLY A 299 0.68 -13.47 16.62
#